data_bf77fd3376be1829648980011e4b41ef
#
_entry.id   bf77fd3376be1829648980011e4b41ef
#
_cell.length_a   1.000
_cell.length_b   1.000
_cell.length_c   1.000
_cell.angle_alpha   90.00
_cell.angle_beta   90.00
_cell.angle_gamma   90.00
#
_symmetry.space_group_name_H-M   'P 1'
#
loop_
_entity.id
_entity.type
_entity.pdbx_description
1 polymer ?
#
loop_
_entity_poly.entity_id
_entity_poly.type
_entity_poly.pdbx_seq_one_letter_code
_entity_poly.pdbx_strand_id
1 'polypeptide(L)'
;MKKQKVFPRSAGVLMPVSSLPSPYGIGTFGKAAYEFIDFLKDAGQKYWQVLPLGPTSYGDSPYQSFSAFAGNPYFIDLDFLREEGLLTQEELDDVSWQESENDIDYAGLYEKRFPVLKLAFSRSAHAETDAYRIFCEKEKAWLDNYSQFMAIKMSFGGKGWLCLLYTSDAADD
;
A
#
# COMPACT_ATOMS: atom_id res chain seq x y z
N MET A 1 40.83 0.96 8.12
CA MET A 1 40.25 0.15 7.03
C MET A 1 38.87 -0.33 7.47
N LYS A 2 37.79 0.13 6.84
CA LYS A 2 36.44 -0.41 7.09
C LYS A 2 36.39 -1.85 6.56
N LYS A 3 36.15 -2.85 7.43
CA LYS A 3 35.93 -4.23 6.99
C LYS A 3 34.75 -4.24 6.02
N GLN A 4 35.02 -4.63 4.77
CA GLN A 4 33.99 -4.85 3.78
C GLN A 4 33.05 -5.95 4.31
N LYS A 5 31.76 -5.64 4.51
CA LYS A 5 30.77 -6.66 4.90
C LYS A 5 30.63 -7.61 3.70
N VAL A 6 31.24 -8.76 3.81
CA VAL A 6 31.06 -9.85 2.83
C VAL A 6 29.70 -10.48 3.17
N PHE A 7 28.73 -10.36 2.28
CA PHE A 7 27.47 -11.08 2.42
C PHE A 7 27.71 -12.58 2.21
N PRO A 8 27.31 -13.45 3.13
CA PRO A 8 27.44 -14.88 2.94
C PRO A 8 26.59 -15.31 1.73
N ARG A 9 27.06 -16.34 1.02
CA ARG A 9 26.28 -16.95 -0.06
C ARG A 9 24.96 -17.47 0.53
N SER A 10 23.83 -17.04 -0.03
CA SER A 10 22.50 -17.32 0.49
C SER A 10 21.51 -17.47 -0.66
N ALA A 11 20.41 -18.18 -0.40
CA ALA A 11 19.29 -18.30 -1.32
C ALA A 11 18.08 -17.54 -0.76
N GLY A 12 17.22 -17.13 -1.66
CA GLY A 12 15.96 -16.46 -1.35
C GLY A 12 14.94 -16.64 -2.48
N VAL A 13 13.73 -16.22 -2.24
CA VAL A 13 12.63 -16.27 -3.21
C VAL A 13 12.19 -14.85 -3.53
N LEU A 14 11.99 -14.57 -4.82
CA LEU A 14 11.29 -13.35 -5.27
C LEU A 14 9.81 -13.67 -5.37
N MET A 15 9.00 -12.98 -4.58
CA MET A 15 7.53 -13.08 -4.60
C MET A 15 6.96 -11.70 -4.30
N PRO A 16 6.23 -11.08 -5.23
CA PRO A 16 5.53 -9.82 -4.94
C PRO A 16 4.49 -10.02 -3.84
N VAL A 17 4.34 -9.04 -2.96
CA VAL A 17 3.30 -9.06 -1.92
C VAL A 17 1.91 -9.18 -2.56
N SER A 18 1.69 -8.50 -3.68
CA SER A 18 0.44 -8.55 -4.45
C SER A 18 0.05 -9.95 -4.93
N SER A 19 1.02 -10.87 -5.06
CA SER A 19 0.80 -12.25 -5.52
C SER A 19 0.52 -13.24 -4.38
N LEU A 20 0.50 -12.79 -3.14
CA LEU A 20 0.06 -13.62 -2.03
C LEU A 20 -1.45 -13.87 -2.10
N PRO A 21 -1.93 -15.05 -1.67
CA PRO A 21 -3.37 -15.33 -1.66
C PRO A 21 -4.12 -14.36 -0.74
N SER A 22 -5.26 -13.88 -1.20
CA SER A 22 -6.14 -12.99 -0.45
C SER A 22 -7.55 -13.09 -0.99
N PRO A 23 -8.60 -13.07 -0.15
CA PRO A 23 -9.98 -13.00 -0.59
C PRO A 23 -10.38 -11.62 -1.12
N TYR A 24 -9.50 -10.61 -0.99
CA TYR A 24 -9.81 -9.20 -1.26
C TYR A 24 -9.12 -8.68 -2.53
N GLY A 25 -8.91 -9.53 -3.52
CA GLY A 25 -8.48 -9.18 -4.87
C GLY A 25 -6.99 -8.86 -5.04
N ILE A 26 -6.22 -8.78 -3.97
CA ILE A 26 -4.77 -8.54 -3.99
C ILE A 26 -4.13 -9.03 -2.70
N GLY A 27 -2.92 -9.57 -2.80
CA GLY A 27 -2.14 -9.96 -1.61
C GLY A 27 -1.78 -8.77 -0.73
N THR A 28 -1.70 -9.03 0.57
CA THR A 28 -1.49 -8.01 1.61
C THR A 28 -0.40 -8.43 2.60
N PHE A 29 0.00 -7.52 3.49
CA PHE A 29 0.83 -7.85 4.65
C PHE A 29 0.02 -8.49 5.80
N GLY A 30 -0.97 -9.31 5.44
CA GLY A 30 -1.80 -10.07 6.36
C GLY A 30 -1.25 -11.45 6.69
N LYS A 31 -2.16 -12.32 7.12
CA LYS A 31 -1.84 -13.68 7.57
C LYS A 31 -1.04 -14.48 6.54
N ALA A 32 -1.41 -14.39 5.25
CA ALA A 32 -0.70 -15.10 4.17
C ALA A 32 0.77 -14.68 4.05
N ALA A 33 1.10 -13.42 4.34
CA ALA A 33 2.49 -12.96 4.35
C ALA A 33 3.30 -13.58 5.51
N TYR A 34 2.70 -13.70 6.69
CA TYR A 34 3.35 -14.37 7.82
C TYR A 34 3.55 -15.88 7.55
N GLU A 35 2.54 -16.56 7.04
CA GLU A 35 2.62 -17.97 6.66
C GLU A 35 3.69 -18.21 5.58
N PHE A 36 3.82 -17.29 4.62
CA PHE A 36 4.86 -17.35 3.62
C PHE A 36 6.26 -17.18 4.20
N ILE A 37 6.44 -16.28 5.18
CA ILE A 37 7.71 -16.11 5.90
C ILE A 37 8.07 -17.39 6.66
N ASP A 38 7.12 -18.01 7.35
CA ASP A 38 7.33 -19.26 8.06
C ASP A 38 7.71 -20.39 7.10
N PHE A 39 7.02 -20.52 5.97
CA PHE A 39 7.38 -21.44 4.89
C PHE A 39 8.81 -21.20 4.39
N LEU A 40 9.21 -19.97 4.13
CA LEU A 40 10.57 -19.66 3.68
C LEU A 40 11.63 -20.03 4.72
N LYS A 41 11.34 -19.78 5.99
CA LYS A 41 12.20 -20.17 7.11
C LYS A 41 12.37 -21.68 7.18
N ASP A 42 11.30 -22.44 7.08
CA ASP A 42 11.31 -23.91 7.13
C ASP A 42 12.01 -24.51 5.89
N ALA A 43 11.87 -23.85 4.73
CA ALA A 43 12.59 -24.18 3.51
C ALA A 43 14.08 -23.74 3.52
N GLY A 44 14.57 -23.17 4.63
CA GLY A 44 15.97 -22.73 4.78
C GLY A 44 16.34 -21.51 3.96
N GLN A 45 15.36 -20.78 3.40
CA GLN A 45 15.61 -19.54 2.67
C GLN A 45 16.03 -18.42 3.63
N LYS A 46 16.86 -17.50 3.14
CA LYS A 46 17.39 -16.38 3.94
C LYS A 46 16.80 -15.03 3.57
N TYR A 47 16.21 -14.95 2.39
CA TYR A 47 15.69 -13.69 1.87
C TYR A 47 14.34 -13.92 1.19
N TRP A 48 13.43 -13.00 1.45
CA TRP A 48 12.26 -12.76 0.63
C TRP A 48 12.49 -11.45 -0.12
N GLN A 49 12.61 -11.53 -1.44
CA GLN A 49 12.70 -10.35 -2.29
C GLN A 49 11.29 -9.95 -2.74
N VAL A 50 10.91 -8.72 -2.46
CA VAL A 50 9.65 -8.13 -2.90
C VAL A 50 9.89 -7.11 -4.01
N LEU A 51 8.86 -6.76 -4.75
CA LEU A 51 8.86 -5.60 -5.64
C LEU A 51 8.70 -4.30 -4.83
N PRO A 52 8.95 -3.10 -5.42
CA PRO A 52 8.76 -1.84 -4.71
C PRO A 52 7.37 -1.75 -4.06
N LEU A 53 7.33 -1.28 -2.83
CA LEU A 53 6.14 -1.26 -1.97
C LEU A 53 5.43 0.10 -1.96
N GLY A 54 5.85 1.02 -2.82
CA GLY A 54 5.27 2.35 -2.92
C GLY A 54 3.90 2.35 -3.61
N PRO A 55 3.14 3.44 -3.47
CA PRO A 55 1.85 3.59 -4.15
C PRO A 55 2.06 3.57 -5.66
N THR A 56 1.20 2.83 -6.36
CA THR A 56 1.22 2.75 -7.83
C THR A 56 0.47 3.91 -8.46
N SER A 57 0.84 4.27 -9.69
CA SER A 57 0.13 5.24 -10.51
C SER A 57 -0.66 4.53 -11.62
N TYR A 58 -1.12 5.28 -12.61
CA TYR A 58 -1.82 4.72 -13.76
C TYR A 58 -0.96 3.65 -14.47
N GLY A 59 -1.53 2.46 -14.67
CA GLY A 59 -0.85 1.28 -15.21
C GLY A 59 -0.26 0.35 -14.15
N ASP A 60 -0.42 0.66 -12.86
CA ASP A 60 -0.18 -0.20 -11.69
C ASP A 60 1.21 -0.85 -11.60
N SER A 61 2.17 -0.31 -12.34
CA SER A 61 3.56 -0.74 -12.27
C SER A 61 4.17 -0.36 -10.91
N PRO A 62 4.73 -1.31 -10.14
CA PRO A 62 5.40 -1.01 -8.87
C PRO A 62 6.65 -0.13 -9.05
N TYR A 63 7.17 -0.04 -10.27
CA TYR A 63 8.33 0.80 -10.60
C TYR A 63 7.97 2.24 -10.98
N GLN A 64 6.69 2.56 -11.08
CA GLN A 64 6.18 3.90 -11.40
C GLN A 64 5.48 4.54 -10.19
N SER A 65 6.09 4.40 -9.02
CA SER A 65 5.59 5.05 -7.81
C SER A 65 5.85 6.55 -7.85
N PHE A 66 4.87 7.33 -7.38
CA PHE A 66 5.02 8.78 -7.21
C PHE A 66 5.52 9.15 -5.81
N SER A 67 5.88 8.18 -4.98
CA SER A 67 6.57 8.36 -3.70
C SER A 67 7.56 7.25 -3.44
N ALA A 68 8.76 7.62 -3.00
CA ALA A 68 9.77 6.67 -2.55
C ALA A 68 9.62 6.28 -1.06
N PHE A 69 8.76 6.97 -0.32
CA PHE A 69 8.61 6.82 1.13
C PHE A 69 7.27 6.24 1.56
N ALA A 70 6.19 6.63 0.86
CA ALA A 70 4.85 6.16 1.19
C ALA A 70 4.66 4.69 0.84
N GLY A 71 4.00 3.95 1.71
CA GLY A 71 3.55 2.59 1.44
C GLY A 71 2.31 2.55 0.55
N ASN A 72 2.13 1.46 -0.19
CA ASN A 72 0.95 1.24 -1.01
C ASN A 72 -0.25 0.85 -0.14
N PRO A 73 -1.35 1.62 -0.14
CA PRO A 73 -2.56 1.29 0.64
C PRO A 73 -3.19 -0.04 0.25
N TYR A 74 -2.92 -0.56 -0.94
CA TYR A 74 -3.40 -1.89 -1.34
C TYR A 74 -2.87 -3.02 -0.48
N PHE A 75 -1.73 -2.83 0.19
CA PHE A 75 -1.11 -3.85 1.05
C PHE A 75 -1.59 -3.82 2.50
N ILE A 76 -2.48 -2.89 2.88
CA ILE A 76 -3.15 -2.90 4.18
C ILE A 76 -4.08 -4.11 4.22
N ASP A 77 -3.97 -4.95 5.23
CA ASP A 77 -4.80 -6.14 5.38
C ASP A 77 -6.17 -5.78 5.95
N LEU A 78 -7.24 -6.23 5.29
CA LEU A 78 -8.61 -5.93 5.70
C LEU A 78 -9.08 -6.82 6.85
N ASP A 79 -8.53 -8.03 6.98
CA ASP A 79 -8.85 -8.91 8.12
C ASP A 79 -8.33 -8.31 9.42
N PHE A 80 -7.15 -7.70 9.42
CA PHE A 80 -6.64 -7.00 10.61
C PHE A 80 -7.53 -5.81 10.99
N LEU A 81 -8.02 -5.04 10.02
CA LEU A 81 -8.96 -3.95 10.29
C LEU A 81 -10.30 -4.47 10.85
N ARG A 82 -10.74 -5.64 10.40
CA ARG A 82 -11.91 -6.31 10.94
C ARG A 82 -11.68 -6.81 12.37
N GLU A 83 -10.53 -7.43 12.63
CA GLU A 83 -10.14 -7.90 13.97
C GLU A 83 -10.01 -6.74 14.98
N GLU A 84 -9.61 -5.56 14.51
CA GLU A 84 -9.61 -4.31 15.29
C GLU A 84 -11.02 -3.72 15.49
N GLY A 85 -12.05 -4.31 14.87
CA GLY A 85 -13.45 -3.83 14.96
C GLY A 85 -13.75 -2.59 14.11
N LEU A 86 -12.86 -2.25 13.17
CA LEU A 86 -13.05 -1.10 12.27
C LEU A 86 -13.89 -1.45 11.05
N LEU A 87 -13.98 -2.73 10.71
CA LEU A 87 -14.82 -3.28 9.64
C LEU A 87 -15.59 -4.49 10.15
N THR A 88 -16.71 -4.79 9.50
CA THR A 88 -17.46 -6.03 9.75
C THR A 88 -17.27 -7.01 8.61
N GLN A 89 -17.54 -8.29 8.86
CA GLN A 89 -17.50 -9.30 7.80
C GLN A 89 -18.52 -9.03 6.70
N GLU A 90 -19.72 -8.58 7.08
CA GLU A 90 -20.80 -8.24 6.15
C GLU A 90 -20.36 -7.14 5.16
N GLU A 91 -19.70 -6.09 5.66
CA GLU A 91 -19.17 -5.01 4.81
C GLU A 91 -18.10 -5.48 3.85
N LEU A 92 -17.34 -6.51 4.20
CA LEU A 92 -16.35 -7.11 3.33
C LEU A 92 -16.98 -8.05 2.30
N ASP A 93 -18.02 -8.79 2.69
CA ASP A 93 -18.73 -9.73 1.82
C ASP A 93 -19.64 -9.02 0.81
N ASP A 94 -20.11 -7.81 1.12
CA ASP A 94 -20.92 -6.98 0.20
C ASP A 94 -20.11 -6.45 -0.99
N VAL A 95 -18.78 -6.55 -0.93
CA VAL A 95 -17.88 -6.10 -2.01
C VAL A 95 -17.47 -7.27 -2.89
N SER A 96 -17.78 -7.21 -4.18
CA SER A 96 -17.23 -8.15 -5.17
C SER A 96 -15.78 -7.81 -5.47
N TRP A 97 -14.84 -8.46 -4.77
CA TRP A 97 -13.42 -8.10 -4.80
C TRP A 97 -12.69 -8.46 -6.08
N GLN A 98 -13.03 -9.58 -6.69
CA GLN A 98 -12.36 -10.10 -7.88
C GLN A 98 -13.29 -10.94 -8.73
N GLU A 99 -13.06 -10.95 -10.04
CA GLU A 99 -13.76 -11.79 -11.01
C GLU A 99 -12.94 -13.05 -11.34
N SER A 100 -11.62 -13.02 -11.11
CA SER A 100 -10.67 -14.08 -11.40
C SER A 100 -9.70 -14.28 -10.22
N GLU A 101 -9.37 -15.54 -9.93
CA GLU A 101 -8.35 -15.88 -8.92
C GLU A 101 -6.91 -15.67 -9.44
N ASN A 102 -6.74 -15.53 -10.74
CA ASN A 102 -5.42 -15.49 -11.38
C ASN A 102 -4.97 -14.08 -11.77
N ASP A 103 -5.89 -13.11 -11.78
CA ASP A 103 -5.62 -11.76 -12.24
C ASP A 103 -6.06 -10.73 -11.22
N ILE A 104 -5.28 -9.66 -11.08
CA ILE A 104 -5.61 -8.53 -10.21
C ILE A 104 -6.30 -7.45 -11.05
N ASP A 105 -7.56 -7.18 -10.74
CA ASP A 105 -8.29 -6.04 -11.32
C ASP A 105 -7.97 -4.75 -10.53
N TYR A 106 -6.90 -4.07 -10.93
CA TYR A 106 -6.48 -2.84 -10.27
C TYR A 106 -7.49 -1.70 -10.39
N ALA A 107 -8.23 -1.62 -11.48
CA ALA A 107 -9.27 -0.60 -11.65
C ALA A 107 -10.41 -0.82 -10.65
N GLY A 108 -10.90 -2.05 -10.55
CA GLY A 108 -11.90 -2.43 -9.55
C GLY A 108 -11.39 -2.29 -8.12
N LEU A 109 -10.12 -2.61 -7.85
CA LEU A 109 -9.52 -2.38 -6.54
C LEU A 109 -9.50 -0.90 -6.15
N TYR A 110 -9.15 -0.02 -7.09
CA TYR A 110 -9.16 1.41 -6.82
C TYR A 110 -10.56 1.90 -6.39
N GLU A 111 -11.59 1.48 -7.12
CA GLU A 111 -12.95 1.90 -6.86
C GLU A 111 -13.54 1.30 -5.57
N LYS A 112 -13.17 0.06 -5.24
CA LYS A 112 -13.77 -0.70 -4.13
C LYS A 112 -12.97 -0.58 -2.84
N ARG A 113 -11.64 -0.65 -2.90
CA ARG A 113 -10.80 -0.75 -1.71
C ARG A 113 -10.64 0.58 -0.97
N PHE A 114 -10.48 1.68 -1.69
CA PHE A 114 -10.34 2.99 -1.05
C PHE A 114 -11.56 3.43 -0.23
N PRO A 115 -12.82 3.23 -0.67
CA PRO A 115 -13.99 3.45 0.18
C PRO A 115 -13.98 2.64 1.48
N VAL A 116 -13.61 1.36 1.41
CA VAL A 116 -13.51 0.48 2.59
C VAL A 116 -12.43 0.96 3.56
N LEU A 117 -11.24 1.31 3.05
CA LEU A 117 -10.17 1.86 3.87
C LEU A 117 -10.56 3.21 4.51
N LYS A 118 -11.27 4.08 3.78
CA LYS A 118 -11.81 5.34 4.33
C LYS A 118 -12.85 5.09 5.42
N LEU A 119 -13.71 4.09 5.24
CA LEU A 119 -14.69 3.69 6.26
C LEU A 119 -13.98 3.24 7.54
N ALA A 120 -12.99 2.34 7.43
CA ALA A 120 -12.19 1.90 8.57
C ALA A 120 -11.49 3.09 9.25
N PHE A 121 -10.89 3.98 8.47
CA PHE A 121 -10.23 5.19 9.00
C PHE A 121 -11.21 6.09 9.75
N SER A 122 -12.42 6.30 9.23
CA SER A 122 -13.44 7.15 9.88
C SER A 122 -13.90 6.64 11.24
N ARG A 123 -13.76 5.33 11.47
CA ARG A 123 -14.10 4.66 12.74
C ARG A 123 -12.91 4.57 13.69
N SER A 124 -11.71 4.79 13.17
CA SER A 124 -10.48 4.64 13.95
C SER A 124 -10.18 5.90 14.76
N ALA A 125 -9.63 5.70 15.96
CA ALA A 125 -9.06 6.78 16.78
C ALA A 125 -7.56 6.96 16.55
N HIS A 126 -7.00 6.41 15.46
CA HIS A 126 -5.56 6.40 15.20
C HIS A 126 -4.93 7.80 15.17
N ALA A 127 -5.65 8.79 14.61
CA ALA A 127 -5.17 10.16 14.55
C ALA A 127 -4.98 10.83 15.92
N GLU A 128 -5.61 10.28 16.97
CA GLU A 128 -5.51 10.78 18.35
C GLU A 128 -4.40 10.10 19.14
N THR A 129 -3.76 9.06 18.58
CA THR A 129 -2.75 8.28 19.27
C THR A 129 -1.37 8.99 19.31
N ASP A 130 -0.60 8.75 20.36
CA ASP A 130 0.78 9.23 20.43
C ASP A 130 1.66 8.60 19.35
N ALA A 131 1.39 7.36 18.98
CA ALA A 131 2.10 6.68 17.89
C ALA A 131 1.93 7.42 16.55
N TYR A 132 0.72 7.87 16.24
CA TYR A 132 0.47 8.67 15.04
C TYR A 132 1.17 10.04 15.09
N ARG A 133 1.13 10.73 16.24
CA ARG A 133 1.83 12.02 16.41
C ARG A 133 3.34 11.88 16.25
N ILE A 134 3.93 10.84 16.86
CA ILE A 134 5.37 10.53 16.74
C ILE A 134 5.71 10.22 15.28
N PHE A 135 4.88 9.44 14.59
CA PHE A 135 5.07 9.15 13.17
C PHE A 135 5.05 10.44 12.32
N CYS A 136 4.06 11.29 12.50
CA CYS A 136 3.95 12.55 11.77
C CYS A 136 5.17 13.45 11.98
N GLU A 137 5.64 13.57 13.22
CA GLU A 137 6.82 14.39 13.53
C GLU A 137 8.10 13.80 12.91
N LYS A 138 8.28 12.49 13.03
CA LYS A 138 9.47 11.79 12.51
C LYS A 138 9.53 11.85 10.99
N GLU A 139 8.41 11.69 10.33
CA GLU A 139 8.31 11.58 8.85
C GLU A 139 7.96 12.91 8.17
N LYS A 140 7.88 14.01 8.92
CA LYS A 140 7.47 15.34 8.47
C LYS A 140 8.17 15.81 7.19
N ALA A 141 9.45 15.47 7.03
CA ALA A 141 10.26 15.93 5.91
C ALA A 141 9.69 15.55 4.52
N TRP A 142 8.92 14.48 4.44
CA TRP A 142 8.28 14.03 3.20
C TRP A 142 6.75 13.95 3.32
N LEU A 143 6.23 13.67 4.51
CA LEU A 143 4.82 13.38 4.73
C LEU A 143 3.91 14.57 4.44
N ASP A 144 4.28 15.76 4.88
CA ASP A 144 3.50 16.98 4.67
C ASP A 144 3.33 17.27 3.17
N ASN A 145 4.42 17.23 2.42
CA ASN A 145 4.40 17.46 0.98
C ASN A 145 3.62 16.35 0.24
N TYR A 146 3.78 15.09 0.65
CA TYR A 146 3.07 13.97 0.07
C TYR A 146 1.57 14.07 0.34
N SER A 147 1.18 14.39 1.56
CA SER A 147 -0.23 14.54 1.95
C SER A 147 -0.91 15.67 1.18
N GLN A 148 -0.23 16.81 1.03
CA GLN A 148 -0.72 17.93 0.24
C GLN A 148 -0.84 17.56 -1.24
N PHE A 149 0.17 16.92 -1.81
CA PHE A 149 0.13 16.44 -3.19
C PHE A 149 -1.05 15.49 -3.42
N MET A 150 -1.27 14.53 -2.52
CA MET A 150 -2.37 13.57 -2.63
C MET A 150 -3.73 14.25 -2.48
N ALA A 151 -3.88 15.20 -1.56
CA ALA A 151 -5.12 15.97 -1.40
C ALA A 151 -5.47 16.74 -2.68
N ILE A 152 -4.51 17.43 -3.27
CA ILE A 152 -4.68 18.15 -4.54
C ILE A 152 -5.01 17.15 -5.66
N LYS A 153 -4.24 16.08 -5.80
CA LYS A 153 -4.47 15.04 -6.82
C LYS A 153 -5.89 14.47 -6.74
N MET A 154 -6.38 14.17 -5.55
CA MET A 154 -7.72 13.64 -5.33
C MET A 154 -8.81 14.66 -5.64
N SER A 155 -8.62 15.95 -5.33
CA SER A 155 -9.59 17.02 -5.65
C SER A 155 -9.77 17.22 -7.16
N PHE A 156 -8.76 16.83 -7.96
CA PHE A 156 -8.81 16.84 -9.43
C PHE A 156 -9.11 15.45 -10.04
N GLY A 157 -9.73 14.56 -9.27
CA GLY A 157 -10.14 13.24 -9.77
C GLY A 157 -8.98 12.29 -10.10
N GLY A 158 -7.86 12.41 -9.39
CA GLY A 158 -6.71 11.51 -9.55
C GLY A 158 -5.87 11.75 -10.81
N LYS A 159 -6.11 12.84 -11.54
CA LYS A 159 -5.39 13.16 -12.79
C LYS A 159 -3.88 13.26 -12.60
N GLY A 160 -3.14 13.06 -13.69
CA GLY A 160 -1.68 13.18 -13.69
C GLY A 160 -1.21 14.62 -13.42
N TRP A 161 0.03 14.75 -12.94
CA TRP A 161 0.62 16.02 -12.56
C TRP A 161 0.57 17.08 -13.69
N LEU A 162 0.79 16.69 -14.93
CA LEU A 162 0.72 17.61 -16.06
C LEU A 162 -0.67 18.22 -16.26
N CYS A 163 -1.73 17.49 -15.91
CA CYS A 163 -3.09 18.02 -15.94
C CYS A 163 -3.38 18.98 -14.78
N LEU A 164 -2.65 18.87 -13.66
CA LEU A 164 -2.77 19.79 -12.53
C LEU A 164 -2.09 21.13 -12.81
N LEU A 165 -0.98 21.12 -13.54
CA LEU A 165 -0.27 22.35 -13.95
C LEU A 165 -1.10 23.21 -14.94
N TYR A 166 -1.94 22.57 -15.76
CA TYR A 166 -2.79 23.30 -16.73
C TYR A 166 -3.96 24.03 -16.09
N THR A 167 -4.30 23.72 -14.84
CA THR A 167 -5.39 24.38 -14.08
C THR A 167 -4.90 25.47 -13.13
N SER A 168 -3.58 25.56 -12.91
CA SER A 168 -2.95 26.67 -12.21
C SER A 168 -2.33 27.60 -13.26
N ASP A 169 -3.17 28.32 -13.99
CA ASP A 169 -2.73 29.34 -14.93
C ASP A 169 -2.16 30.53 -14.16
N ALA A 170 -0.89 30.40 -13.75
CA ALA A 170 -0.07 31.50 -13.27
C ALA A 170 0.75 32.12 -14.42
N ALA A 171 0.35 31.89 -15.67
CA ALA A 171 1.09 32.30 -16.86
C ALA A 171 0.34 33.35 -17.71
N ASP A 172 -0.80 33.85 -17.23
CA ASP A 172 -1.59 34.89 -17.92
C ASP A 172 -1.73 36.18 -17.06
N ASP A 173 -0.61 36.64 -16.45
CA ASP A 173 -0.47 38.03 -15.98
C ASP A 173 0.87 38.63 -16.44
#